data_fe1398099ca2e405fc4916fef6fd9d16
#
_entry.id   fe1398099ca2e405fc4916fef6fd9d16
#
_cell.length_a   1.000
_cell.length_b   1.000
_cell.length_c   1.000
_cell.angle_alpha   90.00
_cell.angle_beta   90.00
_cell.angle_gamma   90.00
#
_symmetry.space_group_name_H-M   'P 1'
#
loop_
_entity.id
_entity.type
_entity.pdbx_description
1 polymer ?
#
loop_
_entity_poly.entity_id
_entity_poly.type
_entity_poly.pdbx_seq_one_letter_code
_entity_poly.pdbx_strand_id
1 'polypeptide(L)'
;MTEMTMWEKPGAPPTKSTGTTVNKMVLGGRYQESSNTGTMMGMPFEGHGTLAYDNAKKVFENSWVDNMGTGVMYMSGPWDAATKSITLLGKMTDPASLTEKDFREVFKVIDDNTQLMEMYGPGYDGKEMKMMELKFTRKK
;
A
#
# COMPACT_ATOMS: atom_id res chain seq x y z
N MET A 1 -12.27 2.18 -8.89
CA MET A 1 -11.84 3.56 -8.58
C MET A 1 -11.04 3.54 -7.29
N THR A 2 -9.98 4.30 -7.26
CA THR A 2 -9.11 4.43 -6.09
C THR A 2 -9.13 5.89 -5.64
N GLU A 3 -9.46 6.13 -4.38
CA GLU A 3 -9.35 7.44 -3.74
C GLU A 3 -8.16 7.40 -2.80
N MET A 4 -7.24 8.33 -2.97
CA MET A 4 -6.02 8.43 -2.16
C MET A 4 -6.05 9.70 -1.30
N THR A 5 -5.69 9.55 -0.04
CA THR A 5 -5.49 10.64 0.91
C THR A 5 -4.08 10.53 1.50
N MET A 6 -3.32 11.62 1.48
CA MET A 6 -1.94 11.66 1.99
C MET A 6 -1.78 12.77 3.02
N TRP A 7 -0.96 12.54 4.03
CA TRP A 7 -0.59 13.50 5.07
C TRP A 7 0.93 13.66 5.12
N GLU A 8 1.42 14.89 5.09
CA GLU A 8 2.85 15.20 5.24
C GLU A 8 3.31 15.14 6.70
N LYS A 9 2.42 15.50 7.63
CA LYS A 9 2.66 15.49 9.08
C LYS A 9 1.34 15.33 9.84
N PRO A 10 1.38 14.89 11.12
CA PRO A 10 0.18 14.79 11.95
C PRO A 10 -0.54 16.15 12.04
N GLY A 11 -1.87 16.14 11.83
CA GLY A 11 -2.70 17.34 11.90
C GLY A 11 -2.61 18.28 10.68
N ALA A 12 -1.79 17.98 9.69
CA ALA A 12 -1.76 18.75 8.45
C ALA A 12 -2.99 18.48 7.58
N PRO A 13 -3.45 19.46 6.78
CA PRO A 13 -4.48 19.21 5.78
C PRO A 13 -4.04 18.11 4.80
N PRO A 14 -4.87 17.08 4.55
CA PRO A 14 -4.49 16.03 3.62
C PRO A 14 -4.56 16.50 2.15
N THR A 15 -3.70 15.92 1.33
CA THR A 15 -3.80 16.00 -0.13
C THR A 15 -4.62 14.81 -0.62
N LYS A 16 -5.59 15.08 -1.50
CA LYS A 16 -6.45 14.05 -2.08
C LYS A 16 -6.24 13.92 -3.58
N SER A 17 -6.30 12.69 -4.06
CA SER A 17 -6.28 12.38 -5.49
C SER A 17 -7.11 11.13 -5.79
N THR A 18 -7.36 10.88 -7.07
CA THR A 18 -8.10 9.71 -7.53
C THR A 18 -7.30 8.97 -8.59
N GLY A 19 -7.59 7.69 -8.74
CA GLY A 19 -6.92 6.84 -9.72
C GLY A 19 -7.74 5.59 -10.02
N THR A 20 -7.09 4.69 -10.72
CA THR A 20 -7.64 3.38 -11.09
C THR A 20 -6.67 2.30 -10.67
N THR A 21 -7.19 1.25 -10.06
CA THR A 21 -6.46 0.03 -9.75
C THR A 21 -7.08 -1.13 -10.53
N VAL A 22 -6.26 -1.88 -11.23
CA VAL A 22 -6.65 -3.11 -11.92
C VAL A 22 -5.91 -4.27 -11.25
N ASN A 23 -6.67 -5.21 -10.70
CA ASN A 23 -6.15 -6.42 -10.08
C ASN A 23 -6.41 -7.63 -10.97
N LYS A 24 -5.41 -8.47 -11.16
CA LYS A 24 -5.47 -9.68 -11.95
C LYS A 24 -4.84 -10.85 -11.21
N MET A 25 -5.56 -11.97 -11.11
CA MET A 25 -4.98 -13.22 -10.62
C MET A 25 -4.19 -13.90 -11.74
N VAL A 26 -2.97 -14.32 -11.44
CA VAL A 26 -2.04 -14.91 -12.40
C VAL A 26 -1.44 -16.22 -11.87
N LEU A 27 -0.77 -16.98 -12.75
CA LEU A 27 -0.09 -18.23 -12.43
C LEU A 27 -1.00 -19.22 -11.68
N GLY A 28 -2.22 -19.42 -12.22
CA GLY A 28 -3.19 -20.34 -11.66
C GLY A 28 -3.82 -19.86 -10.35
N GLY A 29 -3.95 -18.55 -10.17
CA GLY A 29 -4.55 -17.93 -8.99
C GLY A 29 -3.62 -17.85 -7.78
N ARG A 30 -2.30 -18.04 -7.97
CA ARG A 30 -1.32 -18.00 -6.88
C ARG A 30 -0.92 -16.58 -6.49
N TYR A 31 -0.95 -15.65 -7.45
CA TYR A 31 -0.52 -14.27 -7.25
C TYR A 31 -1.58 -13.32 -7.74
N GLN A 32 -1.71 -12.18 -7.05
CA GLN A 32 -2.48 -11.04 -7.53
C GLN A 32 -1.51 -9.96 -8.01
N GLU A 33 -1.56 -9.65 -9.30
CA GLU A 33 -0.88 -8.47 -9.84
C GLU A 33 -1.82 -7.27 -9.80
N SER A 34 -1.30 -6.13 -9.36
CA SER A 34 -2.00 -4.84 -9.32
C SER A 34 -1.30 -3.83 -10.20
N SER A 35 -2.06 -3.17 -11.06
CA SER A 35 -1.61 -1.99 -11.81
C SER A 35 -2.41 -0.78 -11.33
N ASN A 36 -1.70 0.25 -10.92
CA ASN A 36 -2.28 1.46 -10.36
C ASN A 36 -1.86 2.66 -11.19
N THR A 37 -2.84 3.47 -11.59
CA THR A 37 -2.60 4.69 -12.36
C THR A 37 -3.40 5.84 -11.77
N GLY A 38 -2.87 7.04 -11.84
CA GLY A 38 -3.54 8.22 -11.31
C GLY A 38 -2.66 9.45 -11.35
N THR A 39 -2.86 10.34 -10.40
CA THR A 39 -2.06 11.54 -10.22
C THR A 39 -1.58 11.62 -8.78
N MET A 40 -0.30 11.90 -8.58
CA MET A 40 0.29 12.12 -7.28
C MET A 40 1.10 13.42 -7.30
N MET A 41 0.80 14.34 -6.40
CA MET A 41 1.44 15.68 -6.33
C MET A 41 1.45 16.41 -7.68
N GLY A 42 0.34 16.31 -8.45
CA GLY A 42 0.19 16.95 -9.75
C GLY A 42 0.92 16.27 -10.91
N MET A 43 1.58 15.13 -10.67
CA MET A 43 2.32 14.36 -11.69
C MET A 43 1.62 13.04 -12.00
N PRO A 44 1.73 12.52 -13.24
CA PRO A 44 1.25 11.19 -13.56
C PRO A 44 1.91 10.14 -12.67
N PHE A 45 1.08 9.31 -12.05
CA PHE A 45 1.51 8.21 -11.18
C PHE A 45 1.20 6.87 -11.83
N GLU A 46 2.17 5.97 -11.79
CA GLU A 46 2.02 4.58 -12.17
C GLU A 46 2.78 3.70 -11.18
N GLY A 47 2.10 2.66 -10.67
CA GLY A 47 2.69 1.71 -9.74
C GLY A 47 2.19 0.29 -9.97
N HIS A 48 3.06 -0.69 -9.69
CA HIS A 48 2.79 -2.10 -9.85
C HIS A 48 3.12 -2.85 -8.56
N GLY A 49 2.19 -3.74 -8.17
CA GLY A 49 2.38 -4.59 -7.01
C GLY A 49 2.10 -6.05 -7.32
N THR A 50 2.71 -6.93 -6.54
CA THR A 50 2.40 -8.36 -6.53
C THR A 50 2.14 -8.79 -5.10
N LEU A 51 0.93 -9.31 -4.87
CA LEU A 51 0.53 -9.88 -3.58
C LEU A 51 0.45 -11.39 -3.70
N ALA A 52 1.08 -12.09 -2.75
CA ALA A 52 1.09 -13.54 -2.67
C ALA A 52 0.78 -14.01 -1.25
N TYR A 53 0.29 -15.24 -1.12
CA TYR A 53 0.23 -15.95 0.16
C TYR A 53 1.24 -17.10 0.14
N ASP A 54 2.25 -17.01 1.01
CA ASP A 54 3.25 -18.07 1.15
C ASP A 54 2.72 -19.16 2.08
N ASN A 55 2.40 -20.32 1.52
CA ASN A 55 1.87 -21.45 2.26
C ASN A 55 2.87 -22.04 3.27
N ALA A 56 4.16 -21.91 3.04
CA ALA A 56 5.19 -22.39 3.92
C ALA A 56 5.36 -21.49 5.15
N LYS A 57 5.42 -20.20 4.93
CA LYS A 57 5.53 -19.18 5.99
C LYS A 57 4.19 -18.82 6.63
N LYS A 58 3.07 -19.12 5.95
CA LYS A 58 1.70 -18.76 6.34
C LYS A 58 1.50 -17.26 6.54
N VAL A 59 2.09 -16.48 5.65
CA VAL A 59 1.97 -15.02 5.61
C VAL A 59 1.70 -14.53 4.19
N PHE A 60 1.13 -13.35 4.08
CA PHE A 60 1.10 -12.60 2.84
C PHE A 60 2.45 -11.93 2.60
N GLU A 61 2.84 -11.84 1.33
CA GLU A 61 4.02 -11.13 0.86
C GLU A 61 3.61 -10.17 -0.24
N ASN A 62 4.12 -8.95 -0.20
CA ASN A 62 3.83 -7.90 -1.19
C ASN A 62 5.12 -7.27 -1.69
N SER A 63 5.26 -7.15 -2.99
CA SER A 63 6.29 -6.34 -3.62
C SER A 63 5.66 -5.16 -4.36
N TRP A 64 6.33 -4.02 -4.37
CA TRP A 64 5.84 -2.79 -4.98
C TRP A 64 6.95 -2.04 -5.67
N VAL A 65 6.66 -1.53 -6.87
CA VAL A 65 7.48 -0.58 -7.62
C VAL A 65 6.59 0.52 -8.21
N ASP A 66 7.10 1.72 -8.32
CA ASP A 66 6.40 2.84 -8.93
C ASP A 66 7.34 3.81 -9.64
N ASN A 67 6.76 4.77 -10.35
CA ASN A 67 7.53 5.76 -11.12
C ASN A 67 7.99 6.97 -10.31
N MET A 68 7.78 6.98 -8.99
CA MET A 68 8.27 8.05 -8.09
C MET A 68 9.66 7.76 -7.54
N GLY A 69 10.17 6.56 -7.73
CA GLY A 69 11.49 6.12 -7.28
C GLY A 69 12.03 4.98 -8.14
N THR A 70 13.16 4.41 -7.73
CA THR A 70 13.84 3.31 -8.42
C THR A 70 14.05 2.08 -7.53
N GLY A 71 13.60 2.13 -6.28
CA GLY A 71 13.69 1.03 -5.34
C GLY A 71 12.56 0.02 -5.50
N VAL A 72 12.73 -1.13 -4.86
CA VAL A 72 11.69 -2.16 -4.72
C VAL A 72 11.31 -2.24 -3.25
N MET A 73 10.03 -2.07 -2.95
CA MET A 73 9.50 -2.26 -1.61
C MET A 73 9.03 -3.71 -1.45
N TYR A 74 9.41 -4.33 -0.34
CA TYR A 74 8.95 -5.65 0.05
C TYR A 74 8.39 -5.61 1.46
N MET A 75 7.19 -6.17 1.63
CA MET A 75 6.51 -6.24 2.92
C MET A 75 5.88 -7.62 3.10
N SER A 76 5.77 -8.07 4.35
CA SER A 76 5.11 -9.35 4.66
C SER A 76 4.38 -9.29 5.99
N GLY A 77 3.36 -10.14 6.15
CA GLY A 77 2.62 -10.25 7.40
C GLY A 77 1.39 -11.13 7.31
N PRO A 78 0.77 -11.42 8.47
CA PRO A 78 -0.32 -12.36 8.58
C PRO A 78 -1.69 -11.76 8.23
N TRP A 79 -2.64 -12.66 7.95
CA TRP A 79 -4.07 -12.37 7.92
C TRP A 79 -4.65 -12.46 9.33
N ASP A 80 -5.47 -11.48 9.68
CA ASP A 80 -6.31 -11.50 10.88
C ASP A 80 -7.78 -11.64 10.51
N ALA A 81 -8.36 -12.80 10.79
CA ALA A 81 -9.76 -13.10 10.48
C ALA A 81 -10.74 -12.29 11.32
N ALA A 82 -10.38 -11.89 12.53
CA ALA A 82 -11.24 -11.11 13.42
C ALA A 82 -11.46 -9.69 12.89
N THR A 83 -10.42 -9.08 12.34
CA THR A 83 -10.46 -7.72 11.77
C THR A 83 -10.61 -7.71 10.24
N LYS A 84 -10.60 -8.88 9.59
CA LYS A 84 -10.60 -9.04 8.12
C LYS A 84 -9.51 -8.18 7.46
N SER A 85 -8.29 -8.26 8.00
CA SER A 85 -7.18 -7.44 7.56
C SER A 85 -5.89 -8.24 7.41
N ILE A 86 -5.01 -7.71 6.55
CA ILE A 86 -3.61 -8.13 6.42
C ILE A 86 -2.77 -6.99 6.97
N THR A 87 -1.87 -7.28 7.90
CA THR A 87 -0.87 -6.31 8.36
C THR A 87 0.49 -6.69 7.82
N LEU A 88 1.03 -5.84 6.95
CA LEU A 88 2.32 -6.03 6.30
C LEU A 88 3.36 -5.12 6.94
N LEU A 89 4.53 -5.68 7.24
CA LEU A 89 5.68 -4.95 7.77
C LEU A 89 6.84 -5.03 6.77
N GLY A 90 7.54 -3.91 6.58
CA GLY A 90 8.68 -3.84 5.71
C GLY A 90 9.53 -2.61 5.96
N LYS A 91 10.58 -2.48 5.15
CA LYS A 91 11.53 -1.37 5.26
C LYS A 91 11.63 -0.66 3.92
N MET A 92 11.82 0.64 3.97
CA MET A 92 12.13 1.49 2.82
C MET A 92 13.33 2.36 3.13
N THR A 93 14.18 2.57 2.13
CA THR A 93 15.27 3.54 2.26
C THR A 93 14.75 4.95 2.09
N ASP A 94 14.95 5.78 3.10
CA ASP A 94 14.68 7.21 3.02
C ASP A 94 15.73 7.88 2.12
N PRO A 95 15.32 8.49 0.98
CA PRO A 95 16.28 9.07 0.05
C PRO A 95 17.06 10.29 0.62
N ALA A 96 16.52 10.95 1.63
CA ALA A 96 17.18 12.08 2.26
C ALA A 96 18.31 11.67 3.22
N SER A 97 18.07 10.65 4.04
CA SER A 97 19.03 10.18 5.06
C SER A 97 19.84 8.96 4.62
N LEU A 98 19.45 8.30 3.53
CA LEU A 98 20.00 7.01 3.05
C LEU A 98 19.94 5.90 4.10
N THR A 99 19.01 6.01 5.05
CA THR A 99 18.77 5.01 6.10
C THR A 99 17.50 4.24 5.83
N GLU A 100 17.48 2.97 6.25
CA GLU A 100 16.26 2.18 6.23
C GLU A 100 15.32 2.62 7.35
N LYS A 101 14.03 2.73 7.04
CA LYS A 101 12.96 3.03 7.99
C LYS A 101 11.86 1.99 7.90
N ASP A 102 11.24 1.71 9.04
CA ASP A 102 10.15 0.75 9.14
C ASP A 102 8.84 1.36 8.65
N PHE A 103 8.09 0.58 7.86
CA PHE A 103 6.76 0.91 7.38
C PHE A 103 5.80 -0.23 7.69
N ARG A 104 4.56 0.13 7.93
CA ARG A 104 3.46 -0.79 8.18
C ARG A 104 2.30 -0.45 7.25
N GLU A 105 1.78 -1.47 6.60
CA GLU A 105 0.62 -1.35 5.71
C GLU A 105 -0.50 -2.26 6.22
N VAL A 106 -1.71 -1.74 6.32
CA VAL A 106 -2.88 -2.49 6.76
C VAL A 106 -3.91 -2.50 5.65
N PHE A 107 -4.16 -3.68 5.09
CA PHE A 107 -5.24 -3.92 4.15
C PHE A 107 -6.46 -4.46 4.87
N LYS A 108 -7.60 -3.80 4.72
CA LYS A 108 -8.89 -4.20 5.30
C LYS A 108 -9.90 -4.51 4.20
N VAL A 109 -10.58 -5.63 4.32
CA VAL A 109 -11.77 -5.94 3.52
C VAL A 109 -12.98 -5.39 4.25
N ILE A 110 -13.58 -4.33 3.72
CA ILE A 110 -14.74 -3.68 4.31
C ILE A 110 -16.03 -4.43 3.92
N ASP A 111 -16.21 -4.64 2.62
CA ASP A 111 -17.29 -5.43 2.04
C ASP A 111 -16.88 -5.97 0.67
N ASP A 112 -17.80 -6.62 -0.06
CA ASP A 112 -17.54 -7.24 -1.36
C ASP A 112 -17.10 -6.24 -2.46
N ASN A 113 -17.32 -4.96 -2.24
CA ASN A 113 -17.04 -3.89 -3.21
C ASN A 113 -16.02 -2.87 -2.71
N THR A 114 -15.61 -2.93 -1.45
CA THR A 114 -14.81 -1.89 -0.81
C THR A 114 -13.63 -2.50 -0.04
N GLN A 115 -12.45 -2.01 -0.32
CA GLN A 115 -11.23 -2.30 0.44
C GLN A 115 -10.58 -0.99 0.87
N LEU A 116 -9.89 -1.04 2.00
CA LEU A 116 -9.13 0.09 2.54
C LEU A 116 -7.69 -0.34 2.79
N MET A 117 -6.74 0.46 2.34
CA MET A 117 -5.33 0.32 2.69
C MET A 117 -4.86 1.56 3.44
N GLU A 118 -4.21 1.35 4.57
CA GLU A 118 -3.59 2.40 5.36
C GLU A 118 -2.09 2.14 5.43
N MET A 119 -1.28 3.16 5.18
CA MET A 119 0.17 3.08 5.30
C MET A 119 0.65 3.98 6.45
N TYR A 120 1.48 3.41 7.30
CA TYR A 120 2.08 4.05 8.46
C TYR A 120 3.60 4.04 8.32
N GLY A 121 4.22 5.13 8.70
CA GLY A 121 5.68 5.27 8.71
C GLY A 121 6.13 6.31 9.73
N PRO A 122 7.45 6.54 9.87
CA PRO A 122 7.98 7.50 10.82
C PRO A 122 7.66 8.93 10.37
N GLY A 123 7.09 9.73 11.27
CA GLY A 123 6.96 11.17 11.11
C GLY A 123 8.26 11.91 11.41
N TYR A 124 8.23 13.23 11.34
CA TYR A 124 9.39 14.09 11.63
C TYR A 124 9.92 13.95 13.07
N ASP A 125 9.05 13.56 14.01
CA ASP A 125 9.38 13.32 15.42
C ASP A 125 9.87 11.88 15.67
N GLY A 126 10.00 11.07 14.63
CA GLY A 126 10.36 9.65 14.71
C GLY A 126 9.24 8.72 15.16
N LYS A 127 8.06 9.25 15.54
CA LYS A 127 6.90 8.44 15.91
C LYS A 127 6.14 8.00 14.66
N GLU A 128 5.51 6.83 14.75
CA GLU A 128 4.66 6.31 13.68
C GLU A 128 3.47 7.25 13.44
N MET A 129 3.20 7.56 12.18
CA MET A 129 2.02 8.29 11.74
C MET A 129 1.38 7.63 10.53
N LYS A 130 0.07 7.81 10.35
CA LYS A 130 -0.59 7.44 9.10
C LYS A 130 -0.17 8.45 8.02
N MET A 131 0.48 7.95 6.96
CA MET A 131 0.99 8.75 5.86
C MET A 131 0.06 8.75 4.67
N MET A 132 -0.64 7.64 4.46
CA MET A 132 -1.48 7.45 3.29
C MET A 132 -2.66 6.52 3.61
N GLU A 133 -3.77 6.80 2.96
CA GLU A 133 -4.95 5.95 2.94
C GLU A 133 -5.45 5.81 1.51
N LEU A 134 -5.71 4.58 1.08
CA LEU A 134 -6.30 4.25 -0.20
C LEU A 134 -7.63 3.54 0.02
N LYS A 135 -8.69 4.10 -0.55
CA LYS A 135 -9.99 3.44 -0.61
C LYS A 135 -10.22 2.93 -2.02
N PHE A 136 -10.39 1.63 -2.14
CA PHE A 136 -10.68 0.96 -3.41
C PHE A 136 -12.16 0.64 -3.48
N THR A 137 -12.83 1.12 -4.52
CA THR A 137 -14.23 0.80 -4.80
C THR A 137 -14.32 0.06 -6.12
N ARG A 138 -14.95 -1.13 -6.10
CA ARG A 138 -15.12 -1.95 -7.32
C ARG A 138 -15.94 -1.18 -8.34
N LYS A 139 -15.45 -1.14 -9.56
CA LYS A 139 -16.23 -0.64 -10.69
C LYS A 139 -17.24 -1.70 -11.11
N LYS A 140 -18.50 -1.30 -11.21
CA LYS A 140 -19.60 -2.15 -11.74
C LYS A 140 -19.58 -2.14 -13.26
#